data_a6aceb4de9430bfeafce117ec5102708
#
_entry.id   a6aceb4de9430bfeafce117ec5102708
#
_cell.length_a   1.000
_cell.length_b   1.000
_cell.length_c   1.000
_cell.angle_alpha   90.00
_cell.angle_beta   90.00
_cell.angle_gamma   90.00
#
_symmetry.space_group_name_H-M   'P 1'
#
loop_
_entity.id
_entity.type
_entity.pdbx_description
1 polymer ?
#
loop_
_entity_poly.entity_id
_entity_poly.type
_entity_poly.pdbx_seq_one_letter_code
_entity_poly.pdbx_strand_id
1 'polypeptide(L)'
;MTEAPSSHQLAIIVAAFKSEYLAKALACLARQTDQRFTLYVLDDASPADIAGIARSTLGARPYIYQRFETNLGGKSLAKHWDRCVAVCNEPWVWLFSDDDLMDDNCVEMLNQFLEAEGDSADIVRFNAWIVDESDAVTGLHTLHLDSETWLEYGYGHFMDWRRTFMQQLIFRRSAFDAAGGFLDLPLCWGTDDAIVIGLGRHARRPIRRVPGARMYWRISRQNITPDRSLSKRKEKLRAICLFVHWFDSLLKAPRDHMFPNDDAAFRNAMDRYLMQQVMIEGALPAIANWKLLSSTRVEMCHGSKTSLIKYILVVGVSDVITAIGQTAKKLMGRSGK
;
A
#
# COMPACT_ATOMS: atom_id res chain seq x y z
N MET A 1 -14.15 18.91 -27.88
CA MET A 1 -13.35 18.15 -28.86
C MET A 1 -12.92 16.90 -28.15
N THR A 2 -13.50 15.76 -28.46
CA THR A 2 -13.12 14.45 -27.95
C THR A 2 -11.82 14.08 -28.66
N GLU A 3 -10.69 14.21 -27.95
CA GLU A 3 -9.43 13.68 -28.43
C GLU A 3 -9.55 12.16 -28.64
N ALA A 4 -8.94 11.67 -29.72
CA ALA A 4 -8.86 10.25 -30.04
C ALA A 4 -8.24 9.51 -28.82
N PRO A 5 -8.65 8.26 -28.53
CA PRO A 5 -8.06 7.49 -27.43
C PRO A 5 -6.55 7.45 -27.62
N SER A 6 -5.80 7.76 -26.53
CA SER A 6 -4.35 7.78 -26.55
C SER A 6 -3.83 6.40 -26.95
N SER A 7 -2.81 6.39 -27.86
CA SER A 7 -2.15 5.15 -28.28
C SER A 7 -1.21 4.59 -27.19
N HIS A 8 -1.18 5.20 -26.00
CA HIS A 8 -0.30 4.80 -24.93
C HIS A 8 -0.78 3.51 -24.26
N GLN A 9 0.17 2.66 -23.89
CA GLN A 9 -0.12 1.40 -23.20
C GLN A 9 -0.20 1.55 -21.68
N LEU A 10 0.21 2.71 -21.14
CA LEU A 10 0.30 2.99 -19.70
C LEU A 10 -0.59 4.16 -19.30
N ALA A 11 -1.45 3.94 -18.31
CA ALA A 11 -2.10 5.00 -17.55
C ALA A 11 -1.32 5.26 -16.26
N ILE A 12 -0.95 6.51 -16.00
CA ILE A 12 -0.51 6.96 -14.67
C ILE A 12 -1.66 7.76 -14.06
N ILE A 13 -2.17 7.29 -12.93
CA ILE A 13 -3.33 7.85 -12.25
C ILE A 13 -2.88 8.52 -10.95
N VAL A 14 -3.01 9.82 -10.87
CA VAL A 14 -2.85 10.56 -9.61
C VAL A 14 -4.21 10.63 -8.92
N ALA A 15 -4.39 9.83 -7.87
CA ALA A 15 -5.58 9.87 -7.02
C ALA A 15 -5.45 11.07 -6.05
N ALA A 16 -6.00 12.22 -6.43
CA ALA A 16 -5.73 13.50 -5.81
C ALA A 16 -6.80 13.90 -4.77
N PHE A 17 -6.36 14.23 -3.58
CA PHE A 17 -7.17 14.84 -2.53
C PHE A 17 -6.38 15.87 -1.72
N LYS A 18 -5.12 15.55 -1.38
CA LYS A 18 -4.21 16.45 -0.67
C LYS A 18 -3.54 17.39 -1.67
N SER A 19 -3.41 18.67 -1.32
CA SER A 19 -2.82 19.68 -2.19
C SER A 19 -1.36 20.03 -1.85
N GLU A 20 -0.90 19.70 -0.64
CA GLU A 20 0.36 20.19 -0.08
C GLU A 20 1.58 19.78 -0.94
N TYR A 21 1.62 18.54 -1.40
CA TYR A 21 2.73 18.01 -2.20
C TYR A 21 2.34 17.72 -3.66
N LEU A 22 1.06 17.96 -4.04
CA LEU A 22 0.54 17.63 -5.37
C LEU A 22 1.37 18.28 -6.50
N ALA A 23 1.76 19.53 -6.35
CA ALA A 23 2.59 20.19 -7.36
C ALA A 23 3.94 19.47 -7.57
N LYS A 24 4.57 18.97 -6.49
CA LYS A 24 5.81 18.20 -6.58
C LYS A 24 5.59 16.85 -7.26
N ALA A 25 4.53 16.15 -6.89
CA ALA A 25 4.13 14.87 -7.50
C ALA A 25 3.86 15.03 -9.00
N LEU A 26 3.11 16.04 -9.41
CA LEU A 26 2.85 16.32 -10.82
C LEU A 26 4.11 16.77 -11.58
N ALA A 27 4.98 17.56 -10.94
CA ALA A 27 6.22 18.01 -11.56
C ALA A 27 7.18 16.85 -11.86
N CYS A 28 7.30 15.83 -11.00
CA CYS A 28 8.13 14.67 -11.31
C CYS A 28 7.56 13.83 -12.48
N LEU A 29 6.23 13.79 -12.64
CA LEU A 29 5.59 13.16 -13.80
C LEU A 29 5.80 13.98 -15.09
N ALA A 30 5.77 15.30 -14.99
CA ALA A 30 6.04 16.17 -16.13
C ALA A 30 7.47 16.06 -16.64
N ARG A 31 8.45 15.77 -15.76
CA ARG A 31 9.88 15.65 -16.10
C ARG A 31 10.30 14.26 -16.58
N GLN A 32 9.39 13.28 -16.65
CA GLN A 32 9.76 11.93 -17.10
C GLN A 32 10.47 11.99 -18.45
N THR A 33 11.59 11.28 -18.60
CA THR A 33 12.38 11.21 -19.85
C THR A 33 11.62 10.52 -20.98
N ASP A 34 10.76 9.57 -20.64
CA ASP A 34 9.82 8.92 -21.56
C ASP A 34 8.39 9.38 -21.24
N GLN A 35 7.74 9.98 -22.22
CA GLN A 35 6.40 10.56 -22.09
C GLN A 35 5.31 9.64 -22.65
N ARG A 36 5.59 8.36 -22.94
CA ARG A 36 4.64 7.38 -23.47
C ARG A 36 3.68 6.86 -22.42
N PHE A 37 2.91 7.76 -21.81
CA PHE A 37 1.82 7.44 -20.88
C PHE A 37 0.72 8.49 -20.94
N THR A 38 -0.50 8.07 -20.60
CA THR A 38 -1.64 8.96 -20.36
C THR A 38 -1.65 9.34 -18.89
N LEU A 39 -1.61 10.64 -18.59
CA LEU A 39 -1.70 11.15 -17.23
C LEU A 39 -3.15 11.46 -16.86
N TYR A 40 -3.63 10.85 -15.79
CA TYR A 40 -4.93 11.12 -15.19
C TYR A 40 -4.72 11.84 -13.85
N VAL A 41 -5.41 12.96 -13.65
CA VAL A 41 -5.50 13.66 -12.34
C VAL A 41 -6.95 13.55 -11.88
N LEU A 42 -7.21 12.65 -10.95
CA LEU A 42 -8.55 12.28 -10.50
C LEU A 42 -8.81 12.83 -9.10
N ASP A 43 -9.59 13.91 -9.04
CA ASP A 43 -9.89 14.69 -7.85
C ASP A 43 -11.04 14.07 -7.04
N ASP A 44 -10.76 13.60 -5.84
CA ASP A 44 -11.72 12.97 -4.91
C ASP A 44 -12.60 13.98 -4.16
N ALA A 45 -13.15 14.95 -4.87
CA ALA A 45 -13.91 16.06 -4.29
C ALA A 45 -13.12 16.83 -3.21
N SER A 46 -11.84 17.10 -3.49
CA SER A 46 -10.96 17.83 -2.59
C SER A 46 -11.50 19.23 -2.27
N PRO A 47 -11.34 19.75 -1.05
CA PRO A 47 -11.63 21.13 -0.74
C PRO A 47 -10.63 22.13 -1.35
N ALA A 48 -9.47 21.65 -1.84
CA ALA A 48 -8.44 22.45 -2.49
C ALA A 48 -8.68 22.56 -4.01
N ASP A 49 -8.06 23.56 -4.64
CA ASP A 49 -8.09 23.75 -6.10
C ASP A 49 -7.10 22.82 -6.82
N ILE A 50 -7.43 21.53 -6.85
CA ILE A 50 -6.62 20.52 -7.54
C ILE A 50 -6.47 20.85 -9.04
N ALA A 51 -7.53 21.33 -9.68
CA ALA A 51 -7.53 21.70 -11.10
C ALA A 51 -6.55 22.85 -11.40
N GLY A 52 -6.53 23.88 -10.54
CA GLY A 52 -5.61 25.02 -10.67
C GLY A 52 -4.15 24.59 -10.46
N ILE A 53 -3.88 23.74 -9.45
CA ILE A 53 -2.54 23.17 -9.22
C ILE A 53 -2.09 22.34 -10.41
N ALA A 54 -2.93 21.46 -10.94
CA ALA A 54 -2.61 20.64 -12.10
C ALA A 54 -2.29 21.52 -13.32
N ARG A 55 -3.13 22.49 -13.62
CA ARG A 55 -2.93 23.43 -14.74
C ARG A 55 -1.64 24.20 -14.64
N SER A 56 -1.35 24.77 -13.47
CA SER A 56 -0.13 25.57 -13.26
C SER A 56 1.14 24.72 -13.30
N THR A 57 1.09 23.47 -12.82
CA THR A 57 2.27 22.60 -12.76
C THR A 57 2.56 21.91 -14.09
N LEU A 58 1.53 21.40 -14.77
CA LEU A 58 1.67 20.61 -15.99
C LEU A 58 1.79 21.50 -17.25
N GLY A 59 1.29 22.73 -17.20
CA GLY A 59 1.41 23.67 -18.32
C GLY A 59 0.76 23.13 -19.60
N ALA A 60 1.56 23.02 -20.65
CA ALA A 60 1.12 22.51 -21.96
C ALA A 60 1.13 20.98 -22.07
N ARG A 61 1.59 20.24 -21.05
CA ARG A 61 1.57 18.79 -21.06
C ARG A 61 0.11 18.28 -21.08
N PRO A 62 -0.27 17.37 -21.99
CA PRO A 62 -1.60 16.77 -22.00
C PRO A 62 -1.85 15.93 -20.75
N TYR A 63 -3.02 16.09 -20.16
CA TYR A 63 -3.52 15.26 -19.07
C TYR A 63 -5.05 15.23 -19.08
N ILE A 64 -5.64 14.21 -18.47
CA ILE A 64 -7.07 14.06 -18.27
C ILE A 64 -7.38 14.43 -16.83
N TYR A 65 -8.21 15.46 -16.64
CA TYR A 65 -8.68 15.85 -15.31
C TYR A 65 -10.15 15.45 -15.16
N GLN A 66 -10.45 14.79 -14.05
CA GLN A 66 -11.81 14.51 -13.64
C GLN A 66 -11.98 14.75 -12.14
N ARG A 67 -13.02 15.49 -11.76
CA ARG A 67 -13.42 15.64 -10.37
C ARG A 67 -14.64 14.77 -10.10
N PHE A 68 -14.57 13.96 -9.05
CA PHE A 68 -15.70 13.18 -8.57
C PHE A 68 -16.66 14.06 -7.76
N GLU A 69 -17.94 13.71 -7.74
CA GLU A 69 -18.97 14.47 -7.02
C GLU A 69 -18.80 14.39 -5.48
N THR A 70 -18.29 13.27 -4.98
CA THR A 70 -18.18 13.01 -3.55
C THR A 70 -16.81 12.43 -3.19
N ASN A 71 -16.29 12.81 -2.00
CA ASN A 71 -15.12 12.18 -1.41
C ASN A 71 -15.45 10.74 -1.02
N LEU A 72 -14.86 9.78 -1.69
CA LEU A 72 -14.98 8.36 -1.40
C LEU A 72 -13.77 7.86 -0.59
N GLY A 73 -12.57 8.39 -0.84
CA GLY A 73 -11.35 8.00 -0.14
C GLY A 73 -11.43 8.24 1.37
N GLY A 74 -12.17 9.25 1.81
CA GLY A 74 -12.45 9.48 3.23
C GLY A 74 -13.29 8.39 3.90
N LYS A 75 -14.02 7.57 3.11
CA LYS A 75 -14.86 6.45 3.59
C LYS A 75 -14.19 5.09 3.32
N SER A 76 -13.73 4.91 2.10
CA SER A 76 -12.98 3.73 1.64
C SER A 76 -12.01 4.14 0.54
N LEU A 77 -10.73 4.16 0.88
CA LEU A 77 -9.67 4.51 -0.06
C LEU A 77 -9.52 3.43 -1.15
N ALA A 78 -9.72 2.16 -0.81
CA ALA A 78 -9.72 1.05 -1.77
C ALA A 78 -10.78 1.24 -2.86
N LYS A 79 -12.03 1.54 -2.48
CA LYS A 79 -13.10 1.82 -3.46
C LYS A 79 -12.86 3.10 -4.26
N HIS A 80 -12.19 4.09 -3.68
CA HIS A 80 -11.75 5.25 -4.44
C HIS A 80 -10.71 4.86 -5.50
N TRP A 81 -9.74 4.04 -5.16
CA TRP A 81 -8.76 3.52 -6.11
C TRP A 81 -9.41 2.67 -7.21
N ASP A 82 -10.38 1.79 -6.86
CA ASP A 82 -11.15 1.03 -7.85
C ASP A 82 -11.83 1.96 -8.88
N ARG A 83 -12.53 3.00 -8.41
CA ARG A 83 -13.17 3.94 -9.35
C ARG A 83 -12.18 4.76 -10.16
N CYS A 84 -10.98 5.03 -9.62
CA CYS A 84 -9.91 5.69 -10.37
C CYS A 84 -9.41 4.78 -11.51
N VAL A 85 -9.17 3.51 -11.22
CA VAL A 85 -8.78 2.51 -12.23
C VAL A 85 -9.88 2.35 -13.29
N ALA A 86 -11.17 2.44 -12.93
CA ALA A 86 -12.27 2.33 -13.86
C ALA A 86 -12.39 3.51 -14.87
N VAL A 87 -11.72 4.64 -14.62
CA VAL A 87 -11.72 5.80 -15.53
C VAL A 87 -10.82 5.58 -16.76
N CYS A 88 -9.73 4.85 -16.62
CA CYS A 88 -8.76 4.65 -17.69
C CYS A 88 -8.99 3.33 -18.45
N ASN A 89 -8.46 3.19 -19.66
CA ASN A 89 -8.62 2.01 -20.51
C ASN A 89 -7.31 1.38 -20.94
N GLU A 90 -6.18 1.95 -20.58
CA GLU A 90 -4.86 1.46 -20.92
C GLU A 90 -4.60 0.06 -20.34
N PRO A 91 -3.86 -0.81 -21.05
CA PRO A 91 -3.56 -2.18 -20.59
C PRO A 91 -2.72 -2.23 -19.31
N TRP A 92 -1.88 -1.21 -19.08
CA TRP A 92 -1.07 -1.08 -17.88
C TRP A 92 -1.53 0.10 -17.04
N VAL A 93 -1.61 -0.09 -15.74
CA VAL A 93 -2.07 0.90 -14.77
C VAL A 93 -1.01 1.12 -13.71
N TRP A 94 -0.69 2.39 -13.46
CA TRP A 94 0.17 2.84 -12.37
C TRP A 94 -0.60 3.83 -11.50
N LEU A 95 -1.02 3.38 -10.33
CA LEU A 95 -1.70 4.24 -9.36
C LEU A 95 -0.63 4.99 -8.55
N PHE A 96 -0.60 6.30 -8.70
CA PHE A 96 0.38 7.19 -8.08
C PHE A 96 -0.29 8.09 -7.03
N SER A 97 0.43 8.40 -5.96
CA SER A 97 -0.10 9.24 -4.88
C SER A 97 0.08 10.73 -5.18
N ASP A 98 -0.71 11.56 -4.49
CA ASP A 98 -0.65 13.02 -4.58
C ASP A 98 0.47 13.66 -3.72
N ASP A 99 1.29 12.84 -3.04
CA ASP A 99 2.36 13.29 -2.14
C ASP A 99 3.72 12.60 -2.35
N ASP A 100 3.81 11.63 -3.26
CA ASP A 100 5.01 10.86 -3.52
C ASP A 100 5.83 11.40 -4.70
N LEU A 101 7.04 10.83 -4.90
CA LEU A 101 7.95 11.23 -5.97
C LEU A 101 8.52 9.98 -6.68
N MET A 102 9.06 10.19 -7.88
CA MET A 102 9.80 9.20 -8.63
C MET A 102 10.99 9.83 -9.36
N ASP A 103 12.02 9.02 -9.67
CA ASP A 103 13.11 9.43 -10.56
C ASP A 103 12.57 9.81 -11.94
N ASP A 104 13.23 10.75 -12.62
CA ASP A 104 12.77 11.28 -13.90
C ASP A 104 12.83 10.23 -15.05
N ASN A 105 13.49 9.08 -14.85
CA ASN A 105 13.59 7.97 -15.81
C ASN A 105 12.71 6.75 -15.47
N CYS A 106 11.77 6.85 -14.53
CA CYS A 106 10.97 5.69 -14.14
C CYS A 106 10.12 5.13 -15.28
N VAL A 107 9.48 5.98 -16.08
CA VAL A 107 8.68 5.53 -17.22
C VAL A 107 9.58 4.93 -18.33
N GLU A 108 10.74 5.49 -18.56
CA GLU A 108 11.73 4.94 -19.50
C GLU A 108 12.16 3.52 -19.10
N MET A 109 12.56 3.34 -17.83
CA MET A 109 12.98 2.02 -17.32
C MET A 109 11.84 1.01 -17.35
N LEU A 110 10.61 1.44 -17.05
CA LEU A 110 9.43 0.60 -17.17
C LEU A 110 9.21 0.14 -18.61
N ASN A 111 9.20 1.07 -19.56
CA ASN A 111 8.96 0.74 -20.96
C ASN A 111 10.04 -0.17 -21.53
N GLN A 112 11.33 0.10 -21.25
CA GLN A 112 12.44 -0.77 -21.64
C GLN A 112 12.28 -2.18 -21.03
N PHE A 113 11.88 -2.28 -19.76
CA PHE A 113 11.64 -3.55 -19.11
C PHE A 113 10.49 -4.32 -19.78
N LEU A 114 9.36 -3.67 -20.03
CA LEU A 114 8.21 -4.30 -20.68
C LEU A 114 8.49 -4.71 -22.12
N GLU A 115 9.28 -3.94 -22.86
CA GLU A 115 9.72 -4.26 -24.22
C GLU A 115 10.68 -5.48 -24.24
N ALA A 116 11.57 -5.60 -23.25
CA ALA A 116 12.53 -6.70 -23.15
C ALA A 116 11.90 -8.01 -22.64
N GLU A 117 11.05 -7.90 -21.62
CA GLU A 117 10.46 -9.07 -20.92
C GLU A 117 9.13 -9.53 -21.54
N GLY A 118 8.53 -8.71 -22.40
CA GLY A 118 7.28 -9.00 -23.10
C GLY A 118 6.13 -9.36 -22.14
N ASP A 119 5.53 -10.53 -22.37
CA ASP A 119 4.41 -11.01 -21.57
C ASP A 119 4.83 -11.80 -20.31
N SER A 120 6.08 -11.67 -19.86
CA SER A 120 6.59 -12.45 -18.71
C SER A 120 6.03 -12.04 -17.35
N ALA A 121 5.39 -10.86 -17.23
CA ALA A 121 4.85 -10.33 -15.99
C ALA A 121 3.49 -9.68 -16.20
N ASP A 122 2.64 -9.75 -15.18
CA ASP A 122 1.40 -8.99 -15.07
C ASP A 122 1.46 -7.95 -13.94
N ILE A 123 2.51 -8.04 -13.12
CA ILE A 123 2.81 -7.11 -12.03
C ILE A 123 4.30 -6.80 -12.08
N VAL A 124 4.60 -5.53 -12.12
CA VAL A 124 5.97 -5.03 -11.99
C VAL A 124 6.02 -3.96 -10.90
N ARG A 125 7.20 -3.75 -10.32
CA ARG A 125 7.36 -2.75 -9.25
C ARG A 125 8.76 -2.20 -9.19
N PHE A 126 8.89 -1.01 -8.64
CA PHE A 126 10.16 -0.38 -8.30
C PHE A 126 10.50 -0.58 -6.83
N ASN A 127 11.77 -0.42 -6.47
CA ASN A 127 12.16 -0.18 -5.08
C ASN A 127 11.79 1.24 -4.67
N ALA A 128 11.51 1.45 -3.37
CA ALA A 128 11.19 2.76 -2.83
C ALA A 128 12.17 3.19 -1.74
N TRP A 129 12.44 4.49 -1.71
CA TRP A 129 13.11 5.20 -0.63
C TRP A 129 12.09 5.99 0.17
N ILE A 130 12.44 6.30 1.40
CA ILE A 130 11.61 7.10 2.29
C ILE A 130 12.15 8.52 2.29
N VAL A 131 11.27 9.49 2.03
CA VAL A 131 11.60 10.90 2.12
C VAL A 131 10.75 11.60 3.17
N ASP A 132 11.29 12.66 3.75
CA ASP A 132 10.57 13.53 4.67
C ASP A 132 9.80 14.65 3.95
N GLU A 133 9.23 15.57 4.72
CA GLU A 133 8.48 16.73 4.21
C GLU A 133 9.34 17.68 3.36
N SER A 134 10.69 17.66 3.52
CA SER A 134 11.66 18.47 2.77
C SER A 134 12.24 17.79 1.53
N ASP A 135 11.76 16.59 1.17
CA ASP A 135 12.27 15.71 0.12
C ASP A 135 13.63 15.05 0.44
N ALA A 136 14.14 15.19 1.67
CA ALA A 136 15.36 14.54 2.07
C ALA A 136 15.15 13.02 2.26
N VAL A 137 16.03 12.20 1.69
CA VAL A 137 16.00 10.74 1.87
C VAL A 137 16.37 10.41 3.32
N THR A 138 15.44 9.80 4.04
CA THR A 138 15.60 9.42 5.46
C THR A 138 15.75 7.94 5.68
N GLY A 139 15.47 7.12 4.67
CA GLY A 139 15.57 5.68 4.78
C GLY A 139 15.37 4.96 3.45
N LEU A 140 15.60 3.66 3.49
CA LEU A 140 15.32 2.73 2.41
C LEU A 140 14.16 1.84 2.85
N HIS A 141 13.17 1.69 1.99
CA HIS A 141 12.14 0.67 2.18
C HIS A 141 12.72 -0.72 1.86
N THR A 142 11.98 -1.76 2.21
CA THR A 142 12.36 -3.15 1.91
C THR A 142 12.71 -3.32 0.43
N LEU A 143 13.91 -3.86 0.14
CA LEU A 143 14.30 -4.19 -1.23
C LEU A 143 13.51 -5.39 -1.74
N HIS A 144 13.03 -5.27 -2.97
CA HIS A 144 12.31 -6.34 -3.64
C HIS A 144 13.25 -7.27 -4.40
N LEU A 145 12.92 -8.56 -4.45
CA LEU A 145 13.59 -9.52 -5.33
C LEU A 145 13.30 -9.18 -6.80
N ASP A 146 14.20 -9.59 -7.68
CA ASP A 146 14.03 -9.40 -9.13
C ASP A 146 12.81 -10.14 -9.67
N SER A 147 12.50 -11.29 -9.03
CA SER A 147 11.35 -12.12 -9.34
C SER A 147 10.91 -12.87 -8.09
N GLU A 148 9.61 -12.89 -7.81
CA GLU A 148 9.03 -13.69 -6.72
C GLU A 148 7.57 -14.04 -7.03
N THR A 149 7.12 -15.17 -6.51
CA THR A 149 5.73 -15.60 -6.59
C THR A 149 4.88 -14.88 -5.53
N TRP A 150 3.56 -14.92 -5.68
CA TRP A 150 2.64 -14.38 -4.68
C TRP A 150 2.75 -15.09 -3.31
N LEU A 151 3.13 -16.39 -3.31
CA LEU A 151 3.35 -17.16 -2.07
C LEU A 151 4.64 -16.71 -1.37
N GLU A 152 5.74 -16.55 -2.11
CA GLU A 152 7.00 -16.00 -1.57
C GLU A 152 6.82 -14.60 -1.01
N TYR A 153 6.09 -13.76 -1.76
CA TYR A 153 5.74 -12.43 -1.28
C TYR A 153 4.90 -12.50 0.00
N GLY A 154 3.82 -13.29 0.01
CA GLY A 154 2.94 -13.44 1.18
C GLY A 154 3.66 -13.97 2.41
N TYR A 155 4.51 -14.99 2.24
CA TYR A 155 5.36 -15.48 3.33
C TYR A 155 6.31 -14.39 3.85
N GLY A 156 6.99 -13.71 2.94
CA GLY A 156 7.89 -12.61 3.27
C GLY A 156 7.19 -11.44 3.96
N HIS A 157 5.92 -11.15 3.59
CA HIS A 157 5.09 -10.16 4.27
C HIS A 157 4.84 -10.56 5.74
N PHE A 158 4.41 -11.79 6.02
CA PHE A 158 4.19 -12.26 7.38
C PHE A 158 5.47 -12.37 8.21
N MET A 159 6.61 -12.50 7.56
CA MET A 159 7.93 -12.48 8.20
C MET A 159 8.52 -11.07 8.37
N ASP A 160 7.79 -10.02 7.94
CA ASP A 160 8.24 -8.62 7.94
C ASP A 160 9.45 -8.34 7.02
N TRP A 161 9.63 -9.18 5.99
CA TRP A 161 10.69 -9.03 4.98
C TRP A 161 10.22 -8.34 3.72
N ARG A 162 8.91 -8.28 3.50
CA ARG A 162 8.25 -7.69 2.32
C ARG A 162 7.15 -6.76 2.75
N ARG A 163 7.15 -5.58 2.17
CA ARG A 163 6.08 -4.58 2.24
C ARG A 163 6.04 -3.85 0.92
N THR A 164 4.89 -3.37 0.55
CA THR A 164 4.69 -2.59 -0.67
C THR A 164 3.96 -1.30 -0.34
N PHE A 165 4.30 -0.23 -1.05
CA PHE A 165 3.50 0.97 -1.15
C PHE A 165 2.81 1.00 -2.50
N MET A 166 1.60 1.54 -2.57
CA MET A 166 0.77 1.51 -3.79
C MET A 166 1.49 2.12 -5.00
N GLN A 167 2.18 3.23 -4.82
CA GLN A 167 2.91 3.91 -5.90
C GLN A 167 4.07 3.12 -6.51
N GLN A 168 4.52 2.04 -5.86
CA GLN A 168 5.56 1.15 -6.41
C GLN A 168 5.02 0.21 -7.48
N LEU A 169 3.68 -0.03 -7.50
CA LEU A 169 3.06 -1.08 -8.29
C LEU A 169 2.57 -0.59 -9.63
N ILE A 170 2.91 -1.33 -10.66
CA ILE A 170 2.36 -1.21 -12.00
C ILE A 170 1.79 -2.58 -12.38
N PHE A 171 0.57 -2.63 -12.86
CA PHE A 171 -0.11 -3.88 -13.11
C PHE A 171 -0.93 -3.87 -14.41
N ARG A 172 -1.10 -5.05 -15.00
CA ARG A 172 -2.02 -5.21 -16.12
C ARG A 172 -3.47 -5.08 -15.64
N ARG A 173 -4.24 -4.29 -16.38
CA ARG A 173 -5.68 -4.13 -16.13
C ARG A 173 -6.39 -5.48 -16.10
N SER A 174 -6.13 -6.37 -17.06
CA SER A 174 -6.77 -7.69 -17.12
C SER A 174 -6.50 -8.55 -15.88
N ALA A 175 -5.31 -8.44 -15.28
CA ALA A 175 -5.00 -9.10 -14.02
C ALA A 175 -5.77 -8.47 -12.84
N PHE A 176 -5.90 -7.14 -12.84
CA PHE A 176 -6.67 -6.40 -11.85
C PHE A 176 -8.16 -6.77 -11.89
N ASP A 177 -8.74 -6.80 -13.08
CA ASP A 177 -10.14 -7.18 -13.28
C ASP A 177 -10.39 -8.63 -12.86
N ALA A 178 -9.47 -9.56 -13.19
CA ALA A 178 -9.54 -10.96 -12.78
C ALA A 178 -9.41 -11.15 -11.26
N ALA A 179 -8.63 -10.29 -10.58
CA ALA A 179 -8.49 -10.31 -9.12
C ALA A 179 -9.68 -9.69 -8.38
N GLY A 180 -10.57 -8.98 -9.09
CA GLY A 180 -11.77 -8.33 -8.53
C GLY A 180 -11.51 -6.99 -7.84
N GLY A 181 -10.41 -6.31 -8.18
CA GLY A 181 -10.07 -5.00 -7.65
C GLY A 181 -9.31 -5.03 -6.32
N PHE A 182 -9.33 -3.90 -5.60
CA PHE A 182 -8.65 -3.75 -4.32
C PHE A 182 -9.44 -4.37 -3.16
N LEU A 183 -8.76 -5.08 -2.28
CA LEU A 183 -9.35 -5.56 -1.03
C LEU A 183 -9.68 -4.37 -0.11
N ASP A 184 -10.96 -4.16 0.19
CA ASP A 184 -11.43 -3.05 1.02
C ASP A 184 -11.20 -3.35 2.52
N LEU A 185 -10.02 -3.04 2.99
CA LEU A 185 -9.66 -3.17 4.40
C LEU A 185 -9.83 -1.85 5.15
N PRO A 186 -10.19 -1.88 6.47
CA PRO A 186 -10.22 -0.68 7.28
C PRO A 186 -8.96 0.16 7.14
N LEU A 187 -9.11 1.47 6.92
CA LEU A 187 -8.02 2.42 6.67
C LEU A 187 -7.14 2.07 5.47
N CYS A 188 -7.55 1.18 4.58
CA CYS A 188 -6.71 0.62 3.51
C CYS A 188 -5.41 -0.04 4.04
N TRP A 189 -5.40 -0.46 5.31
CA TRP A 189 -4.23 -0.98 5.99
C TRP A 189 -3.93 -2.41 5.55
N GLY A 190 -2.86 -2.60 4.78
CA GLY A 190 -2.50 -3.88 4.15
C GLY A 190 -3.14 -4.10 2.77
N THR A 191 -3.91 -3.17 2.24
CA THR A 191 -4.49 -3.27 0.88
C THR A 191 -3.40 -3.27 -0.19
N ASP A 192 -2.30 -2.54 0.03
CA ASP A 192 -1.13 -2.51 -0.86
C ASP A 192 -0.48 -3.89 -0.99
N ASP A 193 -0.37 -4.62 0.12
CA ASP A 193 0.16 -5.98 0.12
C ASP A 193 -0.87 -6.97 -0.43
N ALA A 194 -2.15 -6.77 -0.10
CA ALA A 194 -3.24 -7.63 -0.58
C ALA A 194 -3.37 -7.61 -2.10
N ILE A 195 -3.22 -6.44 -2.74
CA ILE A 195 -3.32 -6.35 -4.20
C ILE A 195 -2.15 -7.09 -4.89
N VAL A 196 -0.93 -7.01 -4.36
CA VAL A 196 0.23 -7.77 -4.88
C VAL A 196 -0.06 -9.28 -4.86
N ILE A 197 -0.58 -9.76 -3.73
CA ILE A 197 -0.92 -11.18 -3.54
C ILE A 197 -2.07 -11.59 -4.45
N GLY A 198 -3.13 -10.79 -4.49
CA GLY A 198 -4.33 -11.07 -5.30
C GLY A 198 -4.02 -11.15 -6.79
N LEU A 199 -3.33 -10.13 -7.30
CA LEU A 199 -2.88 -10.09 -8.70
C LEU A 199 -1.94 -11.25 -9.03
N GLY A 200 -0.90 -11.49 -8.19
CA GLY A 200 0.06 -12.56 -8.42
C GLY A 200 -0.55 -13.95 -8.41
N ARG A 201 -1.61 -14.16 -7.60
CA ARG A 201 -2.37 -15.40 -7.59
C ARG A 201 -3.13 -15.64 -8.91
N HIS A 202 -3.73 -14.61 -9.49
CA HIS A 202 -4.51 -14.70 -10.72
C HIS A 202 -3.64 -14.70 -11.98
N ALA A 203 -2.56 -13.93 -11.96
CA ALA A 203 -1.65 -13.75 -13.08
C ALA A 203 -0.91 -15.04 -13.49
N ARG A 204 -0.68 -15.97 -12.57
CA ARG A 204 0.17 -17.17 -12.77
C ARG A 204 1.60 -16.86 -13.23
N ARG A 205 2.03 -15.61 -13.13
CA ARG A 205 3.34 -15.09 -13.49
C ARG A 205 4.01 -14.47 -12.28
N PRO A 206 5.34 -14.48 -12.20
CA PRO A 206 6.02 -13.87 -11.07
C PRO A 206 5.82 -12.36 -11.05
N ILE A 207 5.86 -11.81 -9.85
CA ILE A 207 6.00 -10.38 -9.60
C ILE A 207 7.44 -10.00 -9.95
N ARG A 208 7.64 -8.99 -10.79
CA ARG A 208 8.96 -8.62 -11.27
C ARG A 208 9.37 -7.23 -10.76
N ARG A 209 10.65 -7.04 -10.53
CA ARG A 209 11.23 -5.74 -10.18
C ARG A 209 11.84 -5.07 -11.40
N VAL A 210 11.47 -3.82 -11.63
CA VAL A 210 12.11 -2.95 -12.63
C VAL A 210 13.38 -2.33 -12.01
N PRO A 211 14.56 -2.57 -12.58
CA PRO A 211 15.80 -1.96 -12.11
C PRO A 211 16.00 -0.54 -12.68
N GLY A 212 17.01 0.18 -12.16
CA GLY A 212 17.52 1.41 -12.79
C GLY A 212 16.82 2.71 -12.40
N ALA A 213 15.72 2.65 -11.65
CA ALA A 213 15.01 3.82 -11.16
C ALA A 213 14.41 3.59 -9.77
N ARG A 214 13.99 4.67 -9.11
CA ARG A 214 13.53 4.67 -7.72
C ARG A 214 12.22 5.40 -7.56
N MET A 215 11.38 4.89 -6.63
CA MET A 215 10.24 5.59 -6.09
C MET A 215 10.59 6.20 -4.75
N TYR A 216 9.88 7.24 -4.34
CA TYR A 216 10.09 7.91 -3.06
C TYR A 216 8.74 8.04 -2.35
N TRP A 217 8.59 7.32 -1.25
CA TRP A 217 7.42 7.43 -0.38
C TRP A 217 7.64 8.52 0.67
N ARG A 218 6.71 9.47 0.73
CA ARG A 218 6.80 10.60 1.66
C ARG A 218 6.18 10.26 3.00
N ILE A 219 6.97 10.43 4.07
CA ILE A 219 6.42 10.49 5.42
C ILE A 219 6.00 11.95 5.71
N SER A 220 4.70 12.14 5.93
CA SER A 220 4.14 13.43 6.32
C SER A 220 3.12 13.27 7.44
N ARG A 221 2.75 14.40 8.06
CA ARG A 221 1.69 14.41 9.09
C ARG A 221 0.30 14.08 8.56
N GLN A 222 0.12 14.10 7.24
CA GLN A 222 -1.15 13.79 6.59
C GLN A 222 -1.33 12.29 6.28
N ASN A 223 -0.31 11.47 6.52
CA ASN A 223 -0.39 10.04 6.28
C ASN A 223 -1.14 9.32 7.41
N ILE A 224 -1.84 8.24 7.07
CA ILE A 224 -2.52 7.36 8.02
C ILE A 224 -1.51 6.60 8.90
N THR A 225 -0.35 6.28 8.34
CA THR A 225 0.67 5.44 8.98
C THR A 225 1.14 5.96 10.34
N PRO A 226 1.49 7.26 10.53
CA PRO A 226 1.94 7.77 11.81
C PRO A 226 0.82 8.02 12.84
N ASP A 227 -0.48 7.95 12.45
CA ASP A 227 -1.57 8.18 13.38
C ASP A 227 -1.68 7.03 14.39
N ARG A 228 -1.38 7.35 15.67
CA ARG A 228 -1.38 6.44 16.81
C ARG A 228 -2.58 6.62 17.72
N SER A 229 -3.62 7.34 17.30
CA SER A 229 -4.86 7.46 18.06
C SER A 229 -5.47 6.07 18.33
N LEU A 230 -6.14 5.93 19.48
CA LEU A 230 -6.75 4.64 19.87
C LEU A 230 -7.74 4.14 18.80
N SER A 231 -8.50 5.05 18.20
CA SER A 231 -9.44 4.71 17.13
C SER A 231 -8.71 4.09 15.93
N LYS A 232 -7.63 4.73 15.42
CA LYS A 232 -6.86 4.24 14.29
C LYS A 232 -6.15 2.92 14.59
N ARG A 233 -5.58 2.77 15.79
CA ARG A 233 -4.95 1.51 16.23
C ARG A 233 -5.96 0.34 16.28
N LYS A 234 -7.20 0.58 16.71
CA LYS A 234 -8.27 -0.42 16.67
C LYS A 234 -8.59 -0.85 15.22
N GLU A 235 -8.73 0.11 14.31
CA GLU A 235 -9.03 -0.18 12.92
C GLU A 235 -7.84 -0.87 12.21
N LYS A 236 -6.59 -0.48 12.51
CA LYS A 236 -5.40 -1.18 11.98
C LYS A 236 -5.39 -2.64 12.39
N LEU A 237 -5.58 -2.95 13.67
CA LEU A 237 -5.61 -4.33 14.14
C LEU A 237 -6.78 -5.14 13.54
N ARG A 238 -7.93 -4.49 13.36
CA ARG A 238 -9.05 -5.10 12.65
C ARG A 238 -8.72 -5.44 11.20
N ALA A 239 -8.09 -4.51 10.49
CA ALA A 239 -7.64 -4.72 9.11
C ALA A 239 -6.67 -5.90 9.02
N ILE A 240 -5.71 -6.00 9.93
CA ILE A 240 -4.74 -7.10 10.01
C ILE A 240 -5.44 -8.45 10.17
N CYS A 241 -6.41 -8.56 11.09
CA CYS A 241 -7.18 -9.79 11.24
C CYS A 241 -7.93 -10.17 9.95
N LEU A 242 -8.58 -9.20 9.31
CA LEU A 242 -9.29 -9.42 8.04
C LEU A 242 -8.33 -9.82 6.90
N PHE A 243 -7.15 -9.21 6.84
CA PHE A 243 -6.10 -9.59 5.90
C PHE A 243 -5.65 -11.04 6.09
N VAL A 244 -5.40 -11.47 7.33
CA VAL A 244 -5.03 -12.86 7.65
C VAL A 244 -6.15 -13.83 7.25
N HIS A 245 -7.42 -13.52 7.54
CA HIS A 245 -8.56 -14.33 7.10
C HIS A 245 -8.65 -14.45 5.58
N TRP A 246 -8.50 -13.33 4.88
CA TRP A 246 -8.49 -13.32 3.43
C TRP A 246 -7.35 -14.16 2.87
N PHE A 247 -6.12 -14.00 3.37
CA PHE A 247 -4.97 -14.77 2.91
C PHE A 247 -5.14 -16.27 3.18
N ASP A 248 -5.64 -16.67 4.35
CA ASP A 248 -5.92 -18.08 4.65
C ASP A 248 -6.95 -18.68 3.67
N SER A 249 -7.95 -17.89 3.25
CA SER A 249 -8.90 -18.34 2.21
C SER A 249 -8.22 -18.63 0.88
N LEU A 250 -7.18 -17.89 0.52
CA LEU A 250 -6.37 -18.14 -0.68
C LEU A 250 -5.54 -19.42 -0.53
N LEU A 251 -5.03 -19.71 0.66
CA LEU A 251 -4.27 -20.94 0.94
C LEU A 251 -5.15 -22.19 0.85
N LYS A 252 -6.43 -22.10 1.19
CA LYS A 252 -7.39 -23.22 1.13
C LYS A 252 -7.90 -23.53 -0.28
N ALA A 253 -7.83 -22.55 -1.20
CA ALA A 253 -8.25 -22.76 -2.57
C ALA A 253 -7.19 -23.57 -3.36
N PRO A 254 -7.59 -24.25 -4.45
CA PRO A 254 -6.66 -25.00 -5.29
C PRO A 254 -5.47 -24.14 -5.72
N ARG A 255 -4.26 -24.66 -5.55
CA ARG A 255 -2.99 -24.00 -5.87
C ARG A 255 -2.22 -24.83 -6.89
N ASP A 256 -1.56 -24.18 -7.83
CA ASP A 256 -0.56 -24.85 -8.65
C ASP A 256 0.66 -25.18 -7.77
N HIS A 257 1.21 -26.38 -7.89
CA HIS A 257 2.21 -26.98 -6.99
C HIS A 257 3.62 -26.34 -7.11
N MET A 258 3.74 -25.03 -7.26
CA MET A 258 5.02 -24.36 -7.42
C MET A 258 5.78 -24.08 -6.10
N PHE A 259 5.20 -24.38 -4.95
CA PHE A 259 5.84 -24.24 -3.63
C PHE A 259 5.60 -25.48 -2.77
N PRO A 260 6.54 -25.86 -1.88
CA PRO A 260 6.28 -26.88 -0.87
C PRO A 260 5.01 -26.50 -0.11
N ASN A 261 4.06 -27.45 -0.03
CA ASN A 261 2.80 -27.30 0.73
C ASN A 261 3.08 -27.26 2.24
N ASP A 262 3.88 -26.29 2.69
CA ASP A 262 4.11 -26.11 4.12
C ASP A 262 3.10 -25.12 4.68
N ASP A 263 1.83 -25.55 4.73
CA ASP A 263 0.76 -24.78 5.39
C ASP A 263 1.11 -24.49 6.85
N ALA A 264 1.92 -25.32 7.49
CA ALA A 264 2.39 -25.10 8.85
C ALA A 264 3.33 -23.90 8.94
N ALA A 265 4.25 -23.73 7.99
CA ALA A 265 5.13 -22.57 7.94
C ALA A 265 4.34 -21.26 7.77
N PHE A 266 3.35 -21.24 6.85
CA PHE A 266 2.47 -20.08 6.69
C PHE A 266 1.67 -19.77 7.95
N ARG A 267 1.08 -20.78 8.61
CA ARG A 267 0.32 -20.58 9.86
C ARG A 267 1.20 -20.04 10.97
N ASN A 268 2.41 -20.53 11.11
CA ASN A 268 3.38 -20.02 12.07
C ASN A 268 3.79 -18.57 11.75
N ALA A 269 4.01 -18.25 10.49
CA ALA A 269 4.34 -16.88 10.05
C ALA A 269 3.16 -15.92 10.32
N MET A 270 1.94 -16.33 10.01
CA MET A 270 0.71 -15.55 10.30
C MET A 270 0.52 -15.33 11.81
N ASP A 271 0.72 -16.35 12.66
CA ASP A 271 0.62 -16.21 14.12
C ASP A 271 1.66 -15.23 14.65
N ARG A 272 2.92 -15.38 14.23
CA ARG A 272 4.01 -14.46 14.57
C ARG A 272 3.66 -13.01 14.19
N TYR A 273 3.24 -12.79 12.94
CA TYR A 273 2.84 -11.48 12.44
C TYR A 273 1.71 -10.89 13.27
N LEU A 274 0.64 -11.65 13.50
CA LEU A 274 -0.51 -11.22 14.28
C LEU A 274 -0.11 -10.81 15.70
N MET A 275 0.75 -11.59 16.36
CA MET A 275 1.25 -11.28 17.69
C MET A 275 2.14 -10.04 17.71
N GLN A 276 2.99 -9.87 16.70
CA GLN A 276 3.80 -8.66 16.53
C GLN A 276 2.92 -7.42 16.38
N GLN A 277 1.84 -7.50 15.59
CA GLN A 277 0.91 -6.39 15.42
C GLN A 277 0.13 -6.07 16.71
N VAL A 278 -0.23 -7.07 17.51
CA VAL A 278 -0.79 -6.84 18.85
C VAL A 278 0.18 -6.08 19.75
N MET A 279 1.47 -6.38 19.68
CA MET A 279 2.51 -5.64 20.40
C MET A 279 2.63 -4.19 19.92
N ILE A 280 2.60 -3.97 18.61
CA ILE A 280 2.71 -2.64 18.00
C ILE A 280 1.49 -1.77 18.31
N GLU A 281 0.30 -2.33 18.16
CA GLU A 281 -0.96 -1.60 18.36
C GLU A 281 -1.42 -1.54 19.82
N GLY A 282 -0.94 -2.46 20.68
CA GLY A 282 -1.10 -2.47 22.13
C GLY A 282 -2.35 -3.20 22.63
N ALA A 283 -2.44 -3.30 23.96
CA ALA A 283 -3.44 -4.11 24.65
C ALA A 283 -4.89 -3.61 24.45
N LEU A 284 -5.14 -2.31 24.50
CA LEU A 284 -6.50 -1.78 24.38
C LEU A 284 -7.13 -2.05 22.99
N PRO A 285 -6.45 -1.82 21.85
CA PRO A 285 -6.92 -2.29 20.55
C PRO A 285 -7.15 -3.79 20.47
N ALA A 286 -6.29 -4.62 21.07
CA ALA A 286 -6.44 -6.07 21.09
C ALA A 286 -7.68 -6.52 21.86
N ILE A 287 -7.95 -5.92 23.04
CA ILE A 287 -9.16 -6.17 23.83
C ILE A 287 -10.42 -5.76 23.05
N ALA A 288 -10.38 -4.58 22.40
CA ALA A 288 -11.50 -4.09 21.61
C ALA A 288 -11.84 -4.99 20.41
N ASN A 289 -10.83 -5.68 19.85
CA ASN A 289 -10.99 -6.63 18.74
C ASN A 289 -10.98 -8.10 19.20
N TRP A 290 -11.20 -8.39 20.47
CA TRP A 290 -11.00 -9.71 21.07
C TRP A 290 -11.65 -10.87 20.29
N LYS A 291 -12.92 -10.71 19.89
CA LYS A 291 -13.65 -11.77 19.19
C LYS A 291 -12.97 -12.11 17.85
N LEU A 292 -12.71 -11.11 17.04
CA LEU A 292 -12.07 -11.28 15.74
C LEU A 292 -10.62 -11.79 15.89
N LEU A 293 -9.84 -11.19 16.79
CA LEU A 293 -8.45 -11.57 17.03
C LEU A 293 -8.32 -13.02 17.54
N SER A 294 -9.18 -13.43 18.47
CA SER A 294 -9.14 -14.77 19.03
C SER A 294 -9.60 -15.84 18.04
N SER A 295 -10.61 -15.56 17.19
CA SER A 295 -10.99 -16.48 16.11
C SER A 295 -9.90 -16.57 15.05
N THR A 296 -9.37 -15.44 14.60
CA THR A 296 -8.26 -15.41 13.63
C THR A 296 -7.10 -16.29 14.11
N ARG A 297 -6.68 -16.10 15.35
CA ARG A 297 -5.56 -16.86 15.90
C ARG A 297 -5.82 -18.35 16.01
N VAL A 298 -7.01 -18.73 16.51
CA VAL A 298 -7.36 -20.15 16.70
C VAL A 298 -7.62 -20.85 15.38
N GLU A 299 -8.40 -20.24 14.50
CA GLU A 299 -8.90 -20.86 13.28
C GLU A 299 -7.88 -20.82 12.16
N MET A 300 -7.16 -19.70 12.01
CA MET A 300 -6.24 -19.47 10.88
C MET A 300 -4.78 -19.81 11.23
N CYS A 301 -4.36 -19.47 12.46
CA CYS A 301 -2.97 -19.64 12.90
C CYS A 301 -2.76 -20.86 13.81
N HIS A 302 -3.81 -21.58 14.18
CA HIS A 302 -3.78 -22.71 15.14
C HIS A 302 -3.22 -22.34 16.52
N GLY A 303 -3.24 -21.06 16.87
CA GLY A 303 -2.76 -20.55 18.16
C GLY A 303 -3.76 -20.79 19.30
N SER A 304 -3.34 -20.56 20.54
CA SER A 304 -4.15 -20.77 21.74
C SER A 304 -4.74 -19.44 22.26
N LYS A 305 -6.04 -19.44 22.62
CA LYS A 305 -6.68 -18.30 23.31
C LYS A 305 -5.99 -17.97 24.63
N THR A 306 -5.56 -18.97 25.39
CA THR A 306 -4.88 -18.78 26.68
C THR A 306 -3.55 -18.06 26.52
N SER A 307 -2.74 -18.45 25.51
CA SER A 307 -1.48 -17.75 25.25
C SER A 307 -1.70 -16.34 24.72
N LEU A 308 -2.79 -16.07 23.97
CA LEU A 308 -3.18 -14.73 23.56
C LEU A 308 -3.53 -13.84 24.75
N ILE A 309 -4.29 -14.36 25.74
CA ILE A 309 -4.61 -13.62 26.97
C ILE A 309 -3.33 -13.23 27.71
N LYS A 310 -2.42 -14.19 27.94
CA LYS A 310 -1.14 -13.94 28.59
C LYS A 310 -0.34 -12.87 27.87
N TYR A 311 -0.31 -12.92 26.53
CA TYR A 311 0.42 -11.95 25.71
C TYR A 311 -0.17 -10.54 25.85
N ILE A 312 -1.50 -10.39 25.75
CA ILE A 312 -2.18 -9.09 25.89
C ILE A 312 -1.93 -8.50 27.30
N LEU A 313 -1.90 -9.33 28.34
CA LEU A 313 -1.56 -8.87 29.69
C LEU A 313 -0.13 -8.33 29.76
N VAL A 314 0.84 -9.02 29.16
CA VAL A 314 2.24 -8.55 29.11
C VAL A 314 2.34 -7.23 28.35
N VAL A 315 1.69 -7.12 27.19
CA VAL A 315 1.64 -5.86 26.41
C VAL A 315 0.97 -4.75 27.22
N GLY A 316 -0.14 -5.04 27.91
CA GLY A 316 -0.81 -4.06 28.75
C GLY A 316 0.06 -3.51 29.89
N VAL A 317 0.85 -4.37 30.55
CA VAL A 317 1.83 -3.93 31.56
C VAL A 317 2.90 -3.03 30.92
N SER A 318 3.42 -3.40 29.75
CA SER A 318 4.39 -2.58 29.00
C SER A 318 3.82 -1.22 28.61
N ASP A 319 2.56 -1.17 28.13
CA ASP A 319 1.87 0.08 27.78
C ASP A 319 1.76 1.01 29.00
N VAL A 320 1.40 0.49 30.17
CA VAL A 320 1.31 1.25 31.42
C VAL A 320 2.67 1.79 31.86
N ILE A 321 3.71 0.96 31.84
CA ILE A 321 5.08 1.38 32.18
C ILE A 321 5.56 2.51 31.27
N THR A 322 5.30 2.38 29.97
CA THR A 322 5.68 3.39 28.97
C THR A 322 4.94 4.71 29.23
N ALA A 323 3.63 4.66 29.51
CA ALA A 323 2.84 5.85 29.80
C ALA A 323 3.32 6.57 31.08
N ILE A 324 3.67 5.82 32.15
CA ILE A 324 4.24 6.37 33.37
C ILE A 324 5.58 7.05 33.09
N GLY A 325 6.46 6.41 32.31
CA GLY A 325 7.77 6.96 31.96
C GLY A 325 7.67 8.25 31.13
N GLN A 326 6.71 8.34 30.19
CA GLN A 326 6.45 9.55 29.42
C GLN A 326 5.89 10.68 30.30
N THR A 327 5.00 10.36 31.24
CA THR A 327 4.43 11.32 32.18
C THR A 327 5.52 11.87 33.12
N ALA A 328 6.38 11.00 33.63
CA ALA A 328 7.50 11.39 34.49
C ALA A 328 8.48 12.32 33.75
N LYS A 329 8.83 12.02 32.48
CA LYS A 329 9.67 12.91 31.66
C LYS A 329 9.02 14.29 31.42
N LYS A 330 7.68 14.33 31.19
CA LYS A 330 6.98 15.61 31.07
C LYS A 330 6.96 16.44 32.34
N LEU A 331 6.86 15.79 33.49
CA LEU A 331 6.88 16.46 34.79
C LEU A 331 8.30 16.99 35.11
N MET A 332 9.34 16.19 34.89
CA MET A 332 10.71 16.59 35.12
C MET A 332 11.18 17.70 34.13
N GLY A 333 10.71 17.71 32.89
CA GLY A 333 11.03 18.75 31.92
C GLY A 333 10.32 20.09 32.17
N ARG A 334 9.30 20.14 33.09
CA ARG A 334 8.63 21.37 33.49
C ARG A 334 9.24 22.03 34.76
N SER A 335 10.09 21.32 35.48
CA SER A 335 10.75 21.84 36.70
C SER A 335 12.09 22.51 36.42
N GLY A 336 12.46 22.71 35.14
CA GLY A 336 13.72 23.32 34.71
C GLY A 336 13.54 24.62 33.88
N LYS A 337 12.41 25.33 34.08
CA LYS A 337 12.19 26.69 33.52
C LYS A 337 11.87 27.65 34.63
#